data_753f0f4218f6d90101f891230ec4ac91
#
_entry.id   753f0f4218f6d90101f891230ec4ac91
#
_cell.length_a   1.000
_cell.length_b   1.000
_cell.length_c   1.000
_cell.angle_alpha   90.00
_cell.angle_beta   90.00
_cell.angle_gamma   90.00
#
_symmetry.space_group_name_H-M   'P 1'
#
loop_
_entity.id
_entity.type
_entity.pdbx_description
1 polymer ?
#
loop_
_entity_poly.entity_id
_entity_poly.type
_entity_poly.pdbx_seq_one_letter_code
_entity_poly.pdbx_strand_id
1 'polypeptide(L)'
;MEPMPSRRRIPPAEGRQALEVWRADPSAAPKVTVAMAVRYALEELWARAPGRTLEVRVPPYGAVQCVQGPRHTRGTPPNVIEMDARTWLDLVTGQSDWAGALAGGTVHASGQRATLTDHLPLLPG
;
A
#
# COMPACT_ATOMS: atom_id res chain seq x y z
N MET A 1 5.27 13.87 4.31
CA MET A 1 4.92 13.12 3.07
C MET A 1 3.48 13.41 2.73
N GLU A 2 3.24 13.81 1.49
CA GLU A 2 1.90 14.15 1.06
C GLU A 2 1.13 12.94 0.58
N PRO A 3 -0.19 12.87 0.85
CA PRO A 3 -0.99 11.81 0.28
C PRO A 3 -1.01 11.91 -1.24
N MET A 4 -1.19 10.78 -1.89
CA MET A 4 -1.26 10.73 -3.34
C MET A 4 -2.51 11.45 -3.84
N PRO A 5 -2.45 12.10 -4.99
CA PRO A 5 -3.62 12.74 -5.55
C PRO A 5 -4.71 11.72 -5.93
N SER A 6 -5.92 12.21 -6.15
CA SER A 6 -7.09 11.38 -6.38
C SER A 6 -7.04 10.62 -7.71
N ARG A 7 -6.15 10.97 -8.63
CA ARG A 7 -6.04 10.27 -9.91
C ARG A 7 -4.67 9.61 -10.05
N ARG A 8 -4.61 8.56 -10.88
CA ARG A 8 -3.39 7.82 -11.09
C ARG A 8 -2.34 8.66 -11.80
N ARG A 9 -1.08 8.50 -11.37
CA ARG A 9 0.09 9.06 -12.03
C ARG A 9 0.85 8.01 -12.82
N ILE A 10 0.72 6.75 -12.44
CA ILE A 10 1.45 5.65 -13.06
C ILE A 10 0.52 4.93 -14.01
N PRO A 11 0.86 4.87 -15.30
CA PRO A 11 0.06 4.07 -16.23
C PRO A 11 0.02 2.61 -15.77
N PRO A 12 -1.17 2.00 -15.75
CA PRO A 12 -1.29 0.64 -15.22
C PRO A 12 -0.37 -0.39 -15.85
N ALA A 13 -0.11 -0.27 -17.15
CA ALA A 13 0.79 -1.23 -17.81
C ALA A 13 2.22 -1.13 -17.28
N GLU A 14 2.69 0.10 -17.03
CA GLU A 14 4.03 0.29 -16.48
C GLU A 14 4.11 -0.17 -15.03
N GLY A 15 3.06 0.09 -14.25
CA GLY A 15 2.99 -0.38 -12.88
C GLY A 15 2.99 -1.90 -12.79
N ARG A 16 2.20 -2.54 -13.63
CA ARG A 16 2.16 -4.01 -13.66
C ARG A 16 3.49 -4.60 -14.07
N GLN A 17 4.17 -3.99 -15.03
CA GLN A 17 5.49 -4.44 -15.45
C GLN A 17 6.51 -4.33 -14.33
N ALA A 18 6.52 -3.22 -13.61
CA ALA A 18 7.42 -3.06 -12.46
C ALA A 18 7.15 -4.13 -11.42
N LEU A 19 5.87 -4.44 -11.16
CA LEU A 19 5.50 -5.47 -10.22
C LEU A 19 5.98 -6.85 -10.67
N GLU A 20 5.89 -7.16 -11.96
CA GLU A 20 6.37 -8.42 -12.51
C GLU A 20 7.90 -8.56 -12.36
N VAL A 21 8.64 -7.50 -12.64
CA VAL A 21 10.09 -7.49 -12.47
C VAL A 21 10.46 -7.74 -11.01
N TRP A 22 9.78 -7.05 -10.09
CA TRP A 22 10.01 -7.27 -8.66
C TRP A 22 9.67 -8.71 -8.26
N ARG A 23 8.54 -9.21 -8.74
CA ARG A 23 8.05 -10.56 -8.40
C ARG A 23 9.02 -11.65 -8.85
N ALA A 24 9.67 -11.46 -9.99
CA ALA A 24 10.62 -12.43 -10.52
C ALA A 24 11.84 -12.60 -9.61
N ASP A 25 12.33 -11.51 -9.01
CA ASP A 25 13.44 -11.55 -8.06
C ASP A 25 13.39 -10.31 -7.15
N PRO A 26 12.68 -10.41 -6.03
CA PRO A 26 12.51 -9.26 -5.14
C PRO A 26 13.82 -8.67 -4.62
N SER A 27 14.83 -9.52 -4.42
CA SER A 27 16.11 -9.05 -3.87
C SER A 27 16.95 -8.33 -4.90
N ALA A 28 16.75 -8.60 -6.18
CA ALA A 28 17.55 -8.04 -7.26
C ALA A 28 16.88 -6.86 -7.97
N ALA A 29 15.61 -6.60 -7.71
CA ALA A 29 14.89 -5.53 -8.39
C ALA A 29 15.54 -4.18 -8.11
N PRO A 30 15.79 -3.35 -9.14
CA PRO A 30 16.35 -2.02 -8.93
C PRO A 30 15.44 -1.15 -8.07
N LYS A 31 16.02 -0.19 -7.35
CA LYS A 31 15.24 0.70 -6.49
C LYS A 31 14.16 1.46 -7.25
N VAL A 32 14.44 1.88 -8.47
CA VAL A 32 13.46 2.61 -9.28
C VAL A 32 12.27 1.72 -9.62
N THR A 33 12.51 0.44 -9.86
CA THR A 33 11.44 -0.54 -10.11
C THR A 33 10.61 -0.78 -8.85
N VAL A 34 11.28 -0.96 -7.72
CA VAL A 34 10.60 -1.12 -6.44
C VAL A 34 9.73 0.10 -6.15
N ALA A 35 10.27 1.30 -6.33
CA ALA A 35 9.52 2.54 -6.11
C ALA A 35 8.28 2.60 -6.98
N MET A 36 8.40 2.25 -8.25
CA MET A 36 7.26 2.26 -9.16
C MET A 36 6.20 1.22 -8.76
N ALA A 37 6.62 0.01 -8.41
CA ALA A 37 5.71 -1.04 -7.98
C ALA A 37 4.96 -0.64 -6.70
N VAL A 38 5.67 -0.07 -5.73
CA VAL A 38 5.07 0.39 -4.47
C VAL A 38 4.02 1.47 -4.74
N ARG A 39 4.39 2.48 -5.53
CA ARG A 39 3.48 3.61 -5.82
C ARG A 39 2.29 3.18 -6.64
N TYR A 40 2.50 2.28 -7.61
CA TYR A 40 1.40 1.73 -8.39
C TYR A 40 0.39 1.02 -7.50
N ALA A 41 0.86 0.18 -6.57
CA ALA A 41 -0.03 -0.54 -5.66
C ALA A 41 -0.77 0.42 -4.72
N LEU A 42 -0.11 1.50 -4.26
CA LEU A 42 -0.79 2.51 -3.44
C LEU A 42 -1.89 3.22 -4.24
N GLU A 43 -1.62 3.54 -5.51
CA GLU A 43 -2.64 4.14 -6.38
C GLU A 43 -3.81 3.18 -6.61
N GLU A 44 -3.51 1.89 -6.75
CA GLU A 44 -4.54 0.88 -6.93
C GLU A 44 -5.42 0.78 -5.68
N LEU A 45 -4.82 0.81 -4.50
CA LEU A 45 -5.56 0.80 -3.24
C LEU A 45 -6.50 1.99 -3.15
N TRP A 46 -6.00 3.19 -3.47
CA TRP A 46 -6.84 4.38 -3.45
C TRP A 46 -7.99 4.25 -4.46
N ALA A 47 -7.70 3.74 -5.66
CA ALA A 47 -8.73 3.61 -6.70
C ALA A 47 -9.85 2.66 -6.30
N ARG A 48 -9.51 1.58 -5.59
CA ARG A 48 -10.50 0.58 -5.16
C ARG A 48 -11.19 0.95 -3.86
N ALA A 49 -10.53 1.70 -3.00
CA ALA A 49 -11.06 2.05 -1.69
C ALA A 49 -10.79 3.52 -1.38
N PRO A 50 -11.39 4.45 -2.12
CA PRO A 50 -11.16 5.87 -1.88
C PRO A 50 -11.71 6.30 -0.53
N GLY A 51 -11.06 7.29 0.08
CA GLY A 51 -11.50 7.81 1.37
C GLY A 51 -10.36 8.45 2.13
N ARG A 52 -10.60 8.77 3.40
CA ARG A 52 -9.64 9.47 4.25
C ARG A 52 -9.58 8.90 5.66
N THR A 53 -10.11 7.71 5.87
CA THR A 53 -10.15 7.10 7.20
C THR A 53 -8.83 6.46 7.59
N LEU A 54 -8.07 6.00 6.59
CA LEU A 54 -6.85 5.25 6.79
C LEU A 54 -5.73 5.86 5.96
N GLU A 55 -4.55 5.99 6.55
CA GLU A 55 -3.35 6.33 5.81
C GLU A 55 -2.42 5.13 5.80
N VAL A 56 -1.97 4.72 4.61
CA VAL A 56 -0.99 3.66 4.43
C VAL A 56 0.31 4.30 3.98
N ARG A 57 1.39 4.05 4.73
CA ARG A 57 2.71 4.63 4.50
C ARG A 57 3.71 3.52 4.19
N VAL A 58 4.46 3.72 3.12
CA VAL A 58 5.53 2.79 2.71
C VAL A 58 6.79 3.64 2.46
N PRO A 59 7.45 4.11 3.53
CA PRO A 59 8.64 4.95 3.34
C PRO A 59 9.78 4.17 2.70
N PRO A 60 10.63 4.81 1.93
CA PRO A 60 10.59 6.22 1.55
C PRO A 60 9.77 6.50 0.30
N TYR A 61 8.99 5.55 -0.19
CA TYR A 61 8.44 5.61 -1.54
C TYR A 61 7.11 6.35 -1.65
N GLY A 62 6.24 6.28 -0.65
CA GLY A 62 4.97 6.98 -0.75
C GLY A 62 4.02 6.69 0.40
N ALA A 63 2.88 7.37 0.34
CA ALA A 63 1.77 7.17 1.25
C ALA A 63 0.47 7.49 0.52
N VAL A 64 -0.62 6.91 1.00
CA VAL A 64 -1.94 7.18 0.43
C VAL A 64 -2.98 7.21 1.55
N GLN A 65 -3.94 8.13 1.44
CA GLN A 65 -5.14 8.07 2.27
C GLN A 65 -6.20 7.30 1.50
N CYS A 66 -6.93 6.45 2.20
CA CYS A 66 -7.88 5.56 1.58
C CYS A 66 -8.98 5.16 2.56
N VAL A 67 -9.93 4.37 2.08
CA VAL A 67 -11.04 3.78 2.82
C VAL A 67 -12.00 4.82 3.38
N GLN A 68 -13.28 4.66 3.03
CA GLN A 68 -14.33 5.46 3.63
C GLN A 68 -14.64 4.98 5.04
N GLY A 69 -15.03 5.90 5.88
CA GLY A 69 -15.38 5.60 7.25
C GLY A 69 -16.06 6.80 7.92
N PRO A 70 -16.20 6.76 9.24
CA PRO A 70 -16.83 7.86 9.96
C PRO A 70 -16.13 9.17 9.66
N ARG A 71 -16.92 10.21 9.56
CA ARG A 71 -16.41 11.55 9.32
C ARG A 71 -15.56 12.00 10.50
N HIS A 72 -14.41 12.61 10.19
CA HIS A 72 -13.61 13.29 11.19
C HIS A 72 -13.27 14.69 10.65
N THR A 73 -13.05 15.61 11.55
CA THR A 73 -12.98 17.04 11.20
C THR A 73 -11.57 17.60 11.15
N ARG A 74 -10.57 16.80 11.42
CA ARG A 74 -9.18 17.26 11.48
C ARG A 74 -8.27 16.40 10.64
N GLY A 75 -7.33 17.05 9.99
CA GLY A 75 -6.50 16.59 8.90
C GLY A 75 -5.78 15.26 9.00
N THR A 76 -5.34 14.82 10.18
CA THR A 76 -4.65 13.54 10.29
C THR A 76 -5.65 12.40 10.35
N PRO A 77 -5.52 11.37 9.49
CA PRO A 77 -6.38 10.19 9.59
C PRO A 77 -6.26 9.55 10.97
N PRO A 78 -7.38 9.05 11.53
CA PRO A 78 -7.35 8.41 12.83
C PRO A 78 -6.70 7.04 12.82
N ASN A 79 -6.44 6.47 11.64
CA ASN A 79 -5.86 5.15 11.49
C ASN A 79 -4.66 5.24 10.57
N VAL A 80 -3.54 4.63 10.97
CA VAL A 80 -2.30 4.67 10.21
C VAL A 80 -1.69 3.28 10.17
N ILE A 81 -1.26 2.87 8.98
CA ILE A 81 -0.50 1.64 8.77
C ILE A 81 0.82 2.02 8.12
N GLU A 82 1.91 1.49 8.66
CA GLU A 82 3.23 1.74 8.10
C GLU A 82 3.99 0.43 7.96
N MET A 83 4.69 0.27 6.84
CA MET A 83 5.47 -0.92 6.56
C MET A 83 6.55 -0.60 5.52
N ASP A 84 7.53 -1.50 5.39
CA ASP A 84 8.53 -1.33 4.34
C ASP A 84 8.01 -1.85 2.99
N ALA A 85 8.80 -1.59 1.94
CA ALA A 85 8.41 -1.94 0.57
C ALA A 85 8.20 -3.45 0.39
N ARG A 86 9.08 -4.27 0.96
CA ARG A 86 8.99 -5.72 0.82
C ARG A 86 7.71 -6.25 1.43
N THR A 87 7.39 -5.80 2.62
CA THR A 87 6.15 -6.20 3.30
C THR A 87 4.93 -5.79 2.49
N TRP A 88 4.93 -4.54 2.02
CA TRP A 88 3.82 -4.03 1.21
C TRP A 88 3.61 -4.86 -0.05
N LEU A 89 4.68 -5.10 -0.80
CA LEU A 89 4.56 -5.84 -2.06
C LEU A 89 4.22 -7.32 -1.83
N ASP A 90 4.73 -7.93 -0.78
CA ASP A 90 4.34 -9.30 -0.42
C ASP A 90 2.85 -9.39 -0.09
N LEU A 91 2.32 -8.40 0.63
CA LEU A 91 0.90 -8.38 0.98
C LEU A 91 0.01 -8.16 -0.24
N VAL A 92 0.34 -7.19 -1.09
CA VAL A 92 -0.52 -6.89 -2.25
C VAL A 92 -0.51 -7.99 -3.28
N THR A 93 0.55 -8.77 -3.38
CA THR A 93 0.65 -9.88 -4.33
C THR A 93 0.18 -11.21 -3.74
N GLY A 94 -0.13 -11.26 -2.46
CA GLY A 94 -0.59 -12.48 -1.82
C GLY A 94 0.52 -13.42 -1.37
N GLN A 95 1.78 -12.99 -1.39
CA GLN A 95 2.90 -13.78 -0.88
C GLN A 95 2.85 -13.90 0.65
N SER A 96 2.30 -12.88 1.30
CA SER A 96 2.06 -12.88 2.75
C SER A 96 0.62 -12.47 2.99
N ASP A 97 0.06 -12.84 4.14
CA ASP A 97 -1.25 -12.37 4.52
C ASP A 97 -1.15 -11.35 5.65
N TRP A 98 -2.24 -10.61 5.85
CA TRP A 98 -2.29 -9.52 6.84
C TRP A 98 -2.03 -10.03 8.25
N ALA A 99 -2.70 -11.11 8.63
CA ALA A 99 -2.56 -11.66 9.98
C ALA A 99 -1.13 -12.06 10.28
N GLY A 100 -0.46 -12.71 9.31
CA GLY A 100 0.93 -13.11 9.48
C GLY A 100 1.89 -11.94 9.58
N ALA A 101 1.69 -10.91 8.76
CA ALA A 101 2.52 -9.72 8.80
C ALA A 101 2.35 -8.96 10.12
N LEU A 102 1.13 -8.87 10.60
CA LEU A 102 0.83 -8.20 11.87
C LEU A 102 1.45 -8.96 13.03
N ALA A 103 1.27 -10.28 13.08
CA ALA A 103 1.83 -11.11 14.14
C ALA A 103 3.37 -11.12 14.12
N GLY A 104 3.96 -11.06 12.93
CA GLY A 104 5.41 -11.02 12.78
C GLY A 104 6.05 -9.66 13.04
N GLY A 105 5.26 -8.62 13.25
CA GLY A 105 5.76 -7.29 13.56
C GLY A 105 6.29 -6.51 12.35
N THR A 106 6.02 -6.96 11.13
CA THR A 106 6.49 -6.27 9.92
C THR A 106 5.55 -5.13 9.50
N VAL A 107 4.38 -5.06 10.12
CA VAL A 107 3.41 -3.99 9.90
C VAL A 107 3.17 -3.28 11.24
N HIS A 108 3.21 -1.96 11.21
CA HIS A 108 2.86 -1.13 12.37
C HIS A 108 1.50 -0.49 12.10
N ALA A 109 0.50 -0.87 12.89
CA ALA A 109 -0.87 -0.40 12.70
C ALA A 109 -1.33 0.34 13.97
N SER A 110 -1.92 1.51 13.78
CA SER A 110 -2.42 2.35 14.87
C SER A 110 -3.82 2.82 14.54
N GLY A 111 -4.74 2.65 15.48
CA GLY A 111 -6.14 3.03 15.31
C GLY A 111 -7.06 1.82 15.21
N GLN A 112 -8.32 2.04 15.52
CA GLN A 112 -9.30 0.94 15.59
C GLN A 112 -9.63 0.33 14.23
N ARG A 113 -9.43 1.10 13.15
CA ARG A 113 -9.73 0.66 11.79
C ARG A 113 -8.46 0.52 10.95
N ALA A 114 -7.32 0.35 11.58
CA ALA A 114 -6.04 0.21 10.90
C ALA A 114 -5.85 -1.24 10.44
N THR A 115 -6.60 -1.62 9.42
CA THR A 115 -6.52 -2.96 8.84
C THR A 115 -6.71 -2.91 7.33
N LEU A 116 -6.04 -3.82 6.62
CA LEU A 116 -6.20 -4.00 5.19
C LEU A 116 -6.82 -5.35 4.85
N THR A 117 -7.38 -6.04 5.83
CA THR A 117 -7.91 -7.40 5.66
C THR A 117 -8.87 -7.50 4.47
N ASP A 118 -9.76 -6.51 4.31
CA ASP A 118 -10.80 -6.57 3.28
C ASP A 118 -10.27 -6.19 1.90
N HIS A 119 -9.02 -5.74 1.79
CA HIS A 119 -8.47 -5.22 0.55
C HIS A 119 -7.33 -6.07 -0.02
N LEU A 120 -6.89 -7.09 0.71
CA LEU A 120 -5.75 -7.92 0.30
C LEU A 120 -6.20 -9.32 -0.08
N PRO A 121 -5.54 -9.96 -1.05
CA PRO A 121 -4.50 -9.40 -1.90
C PRO A 121 -5.08 -8.43 -2.94
N LEU A 122 -4.36 -7.38 -3.21
CA LEU A 122 -4.83 -6.31 -4.11
C LEU A 122 -4.51 -6.63 -5.57
N LEU A 123 -3.34 -7.20 -5.80
CA LEU A 123 -2.81 -7.49 -7.12
C LEU A 123 -2.21 -8.90 -7.15
N PRO A 124 -3.03 -9.94 -6.95
CA PRO A 124 -2.52 -11.32 -6.97
C PRO A 124 -2.04 -11.66 -8.38
N GLY A 125 -1.01 -12.50 -8.43
CA GLY A 125 -0.42 -12.71 -9.69
C GLY A 125 -0.44 -14.03 -10.26
#